data_442828f835ce461a3972309d0198dfa3
#
_entry.id   442828f835ce461a3972309d0198dfa3
#
_cell.length_a   1.000
_cell.length_b   1.000
_cell.length_c   1.000
_cell.angle_alpha   90.00
_cell.angle_beta   90.00
_cell.angle_gamma   90.00
#
_symmetry.space_group_name_H-M   'P 1'
#
loop_
_entity.id
_entity.type
_entity.pdbx_description
1 polymer ?
#
loop_
_entity_poly.entity_id
_entity_poly.type
_entity_poly.pdbx_seq_one_letter_code
_entity_poly.pdbx_strand_id
1 'polypeptide(L)'
;VQFGAAGQMRARAAQLAPGTTVLLSGKVGLHRGRKQLSNPRLYVLDELDEDEREALLARPMPIYPGTEALPSWLVAKAVRSVLDQLEPGDVADPLPEELRREAELVDAYTAYRWVHRPEDSGQWKAARKRLRHEEALILQVALAQRRAHHEATCTAVAWPVPEAEGSLRADLDARLPYDLTAGQKRVGEEISADLARTVPMQRLLQGDVGSGKTLVALRAMLQVVGGGGQTALLAPTEVLAAQHHSSLEAVLGPMARLGMLGGAERATRVHLLTGSTPAAQRRRILTELAAGEPAIVVGTHALLSDTVQIPFLGLVVVDEQHRFGVAQRDALRERGGLTDPATGQTHTPHLLVMTATPIPRTIAMTVFGDLATSVLDELPAGRSAVPTHLVPWSRTSWVEGIWRRAATEVASGGRVYVVCPRIEVDDEPRQEQAEGT
;
A
#
# COMPACT_ATOMS: atom_id res chain seq x y z
N VAL A 1 13.71 -32.26 -27.43
CA VAL A 1 14.74 -31.54 -26.63
C VAL A 1 15.65 -30.78 -27.59
N GLN A 2 15.94 -29.51 -27.33
CA GLN A 2 16.86 -28.71 -28.12
C GLN A 2 18.01 -28.25 -27.22
N PHE A 3 19.24 -28.41 -27.66
CA PHE A 3 20.45 -27.92 -27.01
C PHE A 3 21.11 -26.81 -27.88
N GLY A 4 21.58 -25.72 -27.21
CA GLY A 4 21.88 -24.47 -27.89
C GLY A 4 23.17 -24.46 -28.74
N ALA A 5 24.29 -25.02 -28.33
CA ALA A 5 25.56 -24.90 -29.03
C ALA A 5 26.07 -26.23 -29.62
N ALA A 6 26.58 -26.22 -30.83
CA ALA A 6 27.04 -27.42 -31.53
C ALA A 6 28.13 -28.23 -30.81
N GLY A 7 29.00 -27.57 -30.01
CA GLY A 7 29.98 -28.23 -29.15
C GLY A 7 29.40 -28.96 -27.98
N GLN A 8 28.37 -28.39 -27.37
CA GLN A 8 27.63 -29.03 -26.25
C GLN A 8 26.76 -30.19 -26.75
N MET A 9 26.29 -30.14 -27.97
CA MET A 9 25.49 -31.22 -28.56
C MET A 9 26.29 -32.53 -28.71
N ARG A 10 27.57 -32.47 -29.14
CA ARG A 10 28.39 -33.69 -29.30
C ARG A 10 28.71 -34.33 -27.96
N ALA A 11 29.05 -33.56 -26.92
CA ALA A 11 29.35 -34.08 -25.59
C ALA A 11 28.11 -34.72 -24.95
N ARG A 12 26.93 -34.09 -25.09
CA ARG A 12 25.68 -34.59 -24.57
C ARG A 12 25.08 -35.75 -25.37
N ALA A 13 25.31 -35.79 -26.68
CA ALA A 13 24.91 -36.93 -27.48
C ALA A 13 25.66 -38.21 -27.12
N ALA A 14 26.89 -38.09 -26.64
CA ALA A 14 27.66 -39.25 -26.11
C ALA A 14 27.05 -39.75 -24.77
N GLN A 15 26.52 -38.86 -23.97
CA GLN A 15 25.85 -39.22 -22.70
C GLN A 15 24.41 -39.78 -22.90
N LEU A 16 23.82 -39.55 -24.08
CA LEU A 16 22.47 -39.96 -24.43
C LEU A 16 22.43 -41.11 -25.44
N ALA A 17 23.21 -42.12 -25.20
CA ALA A 17 23.15 -43.34 -26.03
C ALA A 17 21.74 -43.96 -25.99
N PRO A 18 21.25 -44.56 -27.09
CA PRO A 18 19.96 -45.26 -27.07
C PRO A 18 19.89 -46.28 -25.93
N GLY A 19 18.86 -46.20 -25.10
CA GLY A 19 18.70 -47.07 -23.91
C GLY A 19 19.09 -46.41 -22.58
N THR A 20 19.79 -45.27 -22.57
CA THR A 20 20.13 -44.56 -21.34
C THR A 20 18.90 -43.92 -20.69
N THR A 21 18.68 -44.21 -19.43
CA THR A 21 17.62 -43.59 -18.64
C THR A 21 18.05 -42.25 -18.10
N VAL A 22 17.29 -41.18 -18.41
CA VAL A 22 17.64 -39.83 -18.02
C VAL A 22 16.49 -39.06 -17.43
N LEU A 23 16.78 -38.19 -16.46
CA LEU A 23 15.85 -37.17 -15.96
C LEU A 23 16.19 -35.81 -16.61
N LEU A 24 15.18 -35.20 -17.23
CA LEU A 24 15.30 -33.88 -17.86
C LEU A 24 14.54 -32.84 -17.08
N SER A 25 15.20 -31.79 -16.64
CA SER A 25 14.57 -30.64 -15.96
C SER A 25 14.82 -29.36 -16.74
N GLY A 26 13.76 -28.62 -17.07
CA GLY A 26 13.89 -27.38 -17.82
C GLY A 26 12.55 -26.71 -18.15
N LYS A 27 12.64 -25.55 -18.81
CA LYS A 27 11.44 -24.80 -19.24
C LYS A 27 10.79 -25.49 -20.44
N VAL A 28 9.51 -25.82 -20.30
CA VAL A 28 8.73 -26.38 -21.39
C VAL A 28 8.22 -25.22 -22.25
N GLY A 29 8.57 -25.19 -23.53
CA GLY A 29 8.07 -24.28 -24.55
C GLY A 29 7.23 -25.02 -25.59
N LEU A 30 6.56 -24.28 -26.49
CA LEU A 30 5.89 -24.80 -27.67
C LEU A 30 6.69 -24.37 -28.91
N HIS A 31 7.09 -25.35 -29.73
CA HIS A 31 7.69 -25.08 -31.03
C HIS A 31 6.92 -25.86 -32.11
N ARG A 32 6.37 -25.16 -33.10
CA ARG A 32 5.54 -25.74 -34.18
C ARG A 32 4.43 -26.67 -33.65
N GLY A 33 3.76 -26.25 -32.56
CA GLY A 33 2.66 -27.01 -31.95
C GLY A 33 3.09 -28.22 -31.09
N ARG A 34 4.39 -28.48 -30.93
CA ARG A 34 4.91 -29.59 -30.11
C ARG A 34 5.60 -29.05 -28.85
N LYS A 35 5.40 -29.73 -27.74
CA LYS A 35 6.10 -29.42 -26.47
C LYS A 35 7.59 -29.68 -26.65
N GLN A 36 8.40 -28.69 -26.28
CA GLN A 36 9.86 -28.71 -26.38
C GLN A 36 10.50 -28.29 -25.08
N LEU A 37 11.57 -28.97 -24.67
CA LEU A 37 12.48 -28.54 -23.61
C LEU A 37 13.69 -27.86 -24.26
N SER A 38 13.93 -26.60 -23.92
CA SER A 38 15.08 -25.82 -24.42
C SER A 38 16.19 -25.85 -23.35
N ASN A 39 17.38 -26.30 -23.71
CA ASN A 39 18.53 -26.43 -22.81
C ASN A 39 18.21 -27.07 -21.45
N PRO A 40 17.56 -28.26 -21.40
CA PRO A 40 17.23 -28.89 -20.15
C PRO A 40 18.50 -29.34 -19.43
N ARG A 41 18.38 -29.42 -18.11
CA ARG A 41 19.36 -30.15 -17.29
C ARG A 41 19.16 -31.62 -17.52
N LEU A 42 20.29 -32.31 -17.63
CA LEU A 42 20.33 -33.73 -17.85
C LEU A 42 20.94 -34.40 -16.61
N TYR A 43 20.25 -35.38 -16.09
CA TYR A 43 20.76 -36.30 -15.07
C TYR A 43 20.68 -37.71 -15.64
N VAL A 44 21.83 -38.39 -15.78
CA VAL A 44 21.88 -39.76 -16.24
C VAL A 44 21.59 -40.65 -15.02
N LEU A 45 20.42 -41.29 -15.03
CA LEU A 45 19.96 -42.08 -13.91
C LEU A 45 20.70 -43.45 -13.79
N ASP A 46 21.24 -43.92 -14.89
CA ASP A 46 21.97 -45.20 -14.94
C ASP A 46 23.36 -45.12 -14.28
N GLU A 47 23.89 -43.87 -14.07
CA GLU A 47 25.15 -43.63 -13.38
C GLU A 47 24.99 -43.49 -11.86
N LEU A 48 23.73 -43.42 -11.37
CA LEU A 48 23.41 -43.33 -9.94
C LEU A 48 23.17 -44.69 -9.33
N ASP A 49 23.52 -44.86 -8.06
CA ASP A 49 23.08 -46.03 -7.31
C ASP A 49 21.54 -46.00 -7.12
N GLU A 50 21.00 -47.14 -6.65
CA GLU A 50 19.55 -47.35 -6.56
C GLU A 50 18.93 -46.40 -5.54
N ASP A 51 19.60 -46.12 -4.41
CA ASP A 51 19.16 -45.20 -3.36
C ASP A 51 19.19 -43.73 -3.83
N GLU A 52 20.24 -43.33 -4.55
CA GLU A 52 20.36 -42.02 -5.14
C GLU A 52 19.31 -41.75 -6.23
N ARG A 53 19.05 -42.77 -7.05
CA ARG A 53 18.03 -42.74 -8.10
C ARG A 53 16.63 -42.61 -7.52
N GLU A 54 16.31 -43.42 -6.50
CA GLU A 54 15.00 -43.35 -5.83
C GLU A 54 14.83 -42.01 -5.13
N ALA A 55 15.84 -41.53 -4.41
CA ALA A 55 15.82 -40.19 -3.77
C ALA A 55 15.63 -39.05 -4.77
N LEU A 56 16.23 -39.11 -5.95
CA LEU A 56 16.10 -38.11 -6.99
C LEU A 56 14.71 -38.11 -7.63
N LEU A 57 14.09 -39.30 -7.74
CA LEU A 57 12.76 -39.43 -8.36
C LEU A 57 11.61 -39.20 -7.38
N ALA A 58 11.79 -39.54 -6.11
CA ALA A 58 10.75 -39.45 -5.08
C ALA A 58 10.64 -38.07 -4.41
N ARG A 59 11.75 -37.31 -4.35
CA ARG A 59 11.81 -36.06 -3.59
C ARG A 59 11.68 -34.80 -4.49
N PRO A 60 11.04 -33.72 -4.02
CA PRO A 60 11.07 -32.46 -4.72
C PRO A 60 12.48 -31.90 -4.85
N MET A 61 12.90 -31.56 -6.06
CA MET A 61 14.22 -30.98 -6.32
C MET A 61 14.21 -29.46 -6.08
N PRO A 62 15.14 -28.93 -5.27
CA PRO A 62 15.26 -27.49 -5.10
C PRO A 62 15.84 -26.82 -6.36
N ILE A 63 15.20 -25.72 -6.78
CA ILE A 63 15.65 -24.88 -7.89
C ILE A 63 16.02 -23.52 -7.32
N TYR A 64 17.30 -23.16 -7.41
CA TYR A 64 17.79 -21.86 -6.97
C TYR A 64 17.94 -20.89 -8.14
N PRO A 65 17.76 -19.58 -7.92
CA PRO A 65 18.21 -18.57 -8.85
C PRO A 65 19.71 -18.79 -9.13
N GLY A 66 20.09 -18.76 -10.40
CA GLY A 66 21.48 -18.99 -10.78
C GLY A 66 21.86 -18.08 -11.93
N THR A 67 23.16 -17.80 -12.03
CA THR A 67 23.79 -17.11 -13.15
C THR A 67 24.61 -18.10 -13.97
N GLU A 68 25.21 -17.64 -15.08
CA GLU A 68 26.11 -18.47 -15.87
C GLU A 68 27.35 -18.90 -15.07
N ALA A 69 27.89 -17.99 -14.24
CA ALA A 69 29.05 -18.26 -13.37
C ALA A 69 28.69 -19.09 -12.12
N LEU A 70 27.45 -18.93 -11.60
CA LEU A 70 26.96 -19.66 -10.43
C LEU A 70 25.64 -20.37 -10.75
N PRO A 71 25.70 -21.55 -11.38
CA PRO A 71 24.50 -22.29 -11.74
C PRO A 71 23.80 -22.87 -10.52
N SER A 72 22.47 -23.03 -10.59
CA SER A 72 21.60 -23.49 -9.49
C SER A 72 22.07 -24.80 -8.84
N TRP A 73 22.68 -25.73 -9.58
CA TRP A 73 23.20 -26.99 -9.04
C TRP A 73 24.41 -26.78 -8.11
N LEU A 74 25.24 -25.78 -8.40
CA LEU A 74 26.38 -25.45 -7.54
C LEU A 74 25.89 -24.81 -6.23
N VAL A 75 24.87 -23.97 -6.31
CA VAL A 75 24.17 -23.44 -5.13
C VAL A 75 23.55 -24.58 -4.32
N ALA A 76 22.84 -25.50 -4.98
CA ALA A 76 22.27 -26.68 -4.33
C ALA A 76 23.32 -27.54 -3.62
N LYS A 77 24.51 -27.75 -4.24
CA LYS A 77 25.60 -28.46 -3.64
C LYS A 77 26.14 -27.75 -2.38
N ALA A 78 26.36 -26.45 -2.46
CA ALA A 78 26.84 -25.66 -1.32
C ALA A 78 25.83 -25.69 -0.16
N VAL A 79 24.53 -25.47 -0.45
CA VAL A 79 23.47 -25.57 0.57
C VAL A 79 23.43 -26.94 1.22
N ARG A 80 23.56 -28.01 0.43
CA ARG A 80 23.61 -29.39 0.96
C ARG A 80 24.78 -29.56 1.92
N SER A 81 25.98 -29.12 1.54
CA SER A 81 27.19 -29.25 2.40
C SER A 81 27.02 -28.52 3.74
N VAL A 82 26.31 -27.39 3.77
CA VAL A 82 25.99 -26.68 5.02
C VAL A 82 24.95 -27.46 5.84
N LEU A 83 23.87 -27.91 5.22
CA LEU A 83 22.79 -28.63 5.92
C LEU A 83 23.24 -29.97 6.50
N ASP A 84 24.22 -30.62 5.88
CA ASP A 84 24.76 -31.91 6.38
C ASP A 84 25.61 -31.71 7.64
N GLN A 85 26.12 -30.50 7.88
CA GLN A 85 26.94 -30.18 9.07
C GLN A 85 26.11 -29.45 10.15
N LEU A 86 24.88 -28.99 9.82
CA LEU A 86 24.04 -28.19 10.71
C LEU A 86 23.35 -29.10 11.74
N GLU A 87 23.49 -28.78 13.02
CA GLU A 87 22.79 -29.43 14.12
C GLU A 87 21.63 -28.57 14.65
N PRO A 88 20.64 -29.18 15.33
CA PRO A 88 19.51 -28.40 15.89
C PRO A 88 19.93 -27.26 16.82
N GLY A 89 21.03 -27.42 17.55
CA GLY A 89 21.57 -26.41 18.46
C GLY A 89 22.24 -25.20 17.79
N ASP A 90 22.61 -25.35 16.50
CA ASP A 90 23.25 -24.26 15.75
C ASP A 90 22.28 -23.19 15.26
N VAL A 91 20.98 -23.49 15.26
CA VAL A 91 19.94 -22.62 14.76
C VAL A 91 19.09 -22.11 15.91
N ALA A 92 19.35 -20.85 16.32
CA ALA A 92 18.48 -20.18 17.26
C ALA A 92 17.11 -19.92 16.60
N ASP A 93 16.04 -20.36 17.25
CA ASP A 93 14.68 -20.09 16.77
C ASP A 93 14.20 -18.74 17.28
N PRO A 94 13.95 -17.74 16.40
CA PRO A 94 13.48 -16.42 16.81
C PRO A 94 12.01 -16.44 17.27
N LEU A 95 11.24 -17.50 16.97
CA LEU A 95 9.85 -17.59 17.39
C LEU A 95 9.73 -18.30 18.75
N PRO A 96 9.01 -17.69 19.72
CA PRO A 96 8.68 -18.36 20.97
C PRO A 96 7.96 -19.69 20.74
N GLU A 97 8.24 -20.68 21.58
CA GLU A 97 7.64 -22.01 21.45
C GLU A 97 6.12 -21.99 21.52
N GLU A 98 5.56 -21.13 22.37
CA GLU A 98 4.11 -20.97 22.50
C GLU A 98 3.47 -20.52 21.19
N LEU A 99 4.06 -19.51 20.52
CA LEU A 99 3.60 -19.03 19.22
C LEU A 99 3.71 -20.12 18.15
N ARG A 100 4.80 -20.88 18.15
CA ARG A 100 4.97 -21.98 17.18
C ARG A 100 3.91 -23.05 17.35
N ARG A 101 3.58 -23.40 18.59
CA ARG A 101 2.54 -24.38 18.92
C ARG A 101 1.16 -23.89 18.53
N GLU A 102 0.81 -22.65 18.86
CA GLU A 102 -0.48 -22.06 18.51
C GLU A 102 -0.70 -21.94 16.99
N ALA A 103 0.34 -21.55 16.25
CA ALA A 103 0.27 -21.40 14.81
C ALA A 103 0.57 -22.69 14.03
N GLU A 104 0.81 -23.82 14.73
CA GLU A 104 1.19 -25.11 14.15
C GLU A 104 2.40 -24.98 13.21
N LEU A 105 3.48 -24.41 13.70
CA LEU A 105 4.72 -24.17 12.96
C LEU A 105 5.83 -25.11 13.41
N VAL A 106 6.61 -25.60 12.46
CA VAL A 106 7.86 -26.30 12.75
C VAL A 106 8.92 -25.33 13.26
N ASP A 107 9.94 -25.83 13.97
CA ASP A 107 11.08 -25.02 14.39
C ASP A 107 11.94 -24.56 13.21
N ALA A 108 12.85 -23.60 13.47
CA ALA A 108 13.67 -22.98 12.44
C ALA A 108 14.61 -23.99 11.76
N TYR A 109 15.25 -24.86 12.53
CA TYR A 109 16.15 -25.90 12.01
C TYR A 109 15.41 -26.82 11.04
N THR A 110 14.27 -27.36 11.46
CA THR A 110 13.40 -28.19 10.63
C THR A 110 12.93 -27.47 9.38
N ALA A 111 12.55 -26.18 9.50
CA ALA A 111 12.12 -25.39 8.37
C ALA A 111 13.23 -25.19 7.32
N TYR A 112 14.46 -24.88 7.74
CA TYR A 112 15.59 -24.77 6.81
C TYR A 112 15.91 -26.09 6.13
N ARG A 113 15.88 -27.21 6.84
CA ARG A 113 16.07 -28.50 6.21
C ARG A 113 14.98 -28.85 5.20
N TRP A 114 13.71 -28.68 5.59
CA TRP A 114 12.57 -29.06 4.75
C TRP A 114 12.33 -28.11 3.56
N VAL A 115 12.71 -26.85 3.63
CA VAL A 115 12.58 -25.96 2.47
C VAL A 115 13.59 -26.28 1.37
N HIS A 116 14.78 -26.79 1.77
CA HIS A 116 15.86 -27.11 0.86
C HIS A 116 15.94 -28.59 0.50
N ARG A 117 15.51 -29.46 1.39
CA ARG A 117 15.59 -30.92 1.22
C ARG A 117 14.35 -31.61 1.81
N PRO A 118 13.17 -31.34 1.26
CA PRO A 118 11.96 -32.01 1.70
C PRO A 118 11.93 -33.48 1.23
N GLU A 119 11.32 -34.32 2.01
CA GLU A 119 11.03 -35.69 1.60
C GLU A 119 9.78 -35.78 0.76
N ASP A 120 8.83 -34.88 1.07
CA ASP A 120 7.55 -34.76 0.36
C ASP A 120 7.08 -33.30 0.22
N SER A 121 5.95 -33.13 -0.47
CA SER A 121 5.34 -31.80 -0.65
C SER A 121 4.74 -31.23 0.64
N GLY A 122 4.42 -32.06 1.64
CA GLY A 122 3.88 -31.64 2.94
C GLY A 122 4.95 -30.96 3.78
N GLN A 123 6.14 -31.55 3.88
CA GLN A 123 7.30 -30.95 4.53
C GLN A 123 7.67 -29.61 3.91
N TRP A 124 7.71 -29.52 2.57
CA TRP A 124 7.99 -28.27 1.89
C TRP A 124 6.95 -27.18 2.19
N LYS A 125 5.64 -27.57 2.21
CA LYS A 125 4.57 -26.61 2.56
C LYS A 125 4.68 -26.13 4.00
N ALA A 126 4.97 -27.03 4.95
CA ALA A 126 5.15 -26.69 6.36
C ALA A 126 6.34 -25.74 6.57
N ALA A 127 7.47 -26.03 5.94
CA ALA A 127 8.65 -25.16 5.96
C ALA A 127 8.34 -23.76 5.41
N ARG A 128 7.68 -23.69 4.26
CA ARG A 128 7.27 -22.40 3.67
C ARG A 128 6.25 -21.64 4.53
N LYS A 129 5.31 -22.36 5.18
CA LYS A 129 4.37 -21.75 6.13
C LYS A 129 5.16 -21.08 7.27
N ARG A 130 6.12 -21.78 7.83
CA ARG A 130 6.98 -21.30 8.92
C ARG A 130 7.78 -20.05 8.52
N LEU A 131 8.51 -20.11 7.39
CA LEU A 131 9.37 -19.02 6.94
C LEU A 131 8.57 -17.75 6.58
N ARG A 132 7.40 -17.93 5.94
CA ARG A 132 6.49 -16.79 5.66
C ARG A 132 5.96 -16.17 6.95
N HIS A 133 5.64 -16.98 7.95
CA HIS A 133 5.16 -16.50 9.24
C HIS A 133 6.24 -15.70 9.96
N GLU A 134 7.47 -16.18 9.93
CA GLU A 134 8.62 -15.49 10.51
C GLU A 134 8.88 -14.14 9.84
N GLU A 135 8.94 -14.11 8.50
CA GLU A 135 9.12 -12.88 7.73
C GLU A 135 8.04 -11.86 8.06
N ALA A 136 6.78 -12.30 8.10
CA ALA A 136 5.65 -11.44 8.46
C ALA A 136 5.75 -10.93 9.91
N LEU A 137 6.15 -11.79 10.85
CA LEU A 137 6.29 -11.43 12.26
C LEU A 137 7.41 -10.42 12.47
N ILE A 138 8.59 -10.65 11.88
CA ILE A 138 9.73 -9.72 11.98
C ILE A 138 9.32 -8.33 11.50
N LEU A 139 8.63 -8.26 10.37
CA LEU A 139 8.12 -6.99 9.85
C LEU A 139 7.12 -6.34 10.82
N GLN A 140 6.17 -7.12 11.35
CA GLN A 140 5.15 -6.60 12.28
C GLN A 140 5.76 -6.13 13.60
N VAL A 141 6.76 -6.85 14.12
CA VAL A 141 7.48 -6.42 15.33
C VAL A 141 8.24 -5.12 15.09
N ALA A 142 8.94 -5.00 13.97
CA ALA A 142 9.64 -3.76 13.63
C ALA A 142 8.68 -2.55 13.50
N LEU A 143 7.51 -2.75 12.88
CA LEU A 143 6.48 -1.72 12.77
C LEU A 143 5.86 -1.38 14.12
N ALA A 144 5.61 -2.37 14.98
CA ALA A 144 5.10 -2.17 16.33
C ALA A 144 6.10 -1.41 17.22
N GLN A 145 7.39 -1.74 17.13
CA GLN A 145 8.46 -1.02 17.83
C GLN A 145 8.55 0.44 17.37
N ARG A 146 8.46 0.67 16.05
CA ARG A 146 8.46 2.03 15.49
C ARG A 146 7.26 2.83 15.99
N ARG A 147 6.07 2.21 16.06
CA ARG A 147 4.86 2.85 16.61
C ARG A 147 5.02 3.18 18.08
N ALA A 148 5.46 2.21 18.90
CA ALA A 148 5.68 2.42 20.33
C ALA A 148 6.72 3.51 20.60
N HIS A 149 7.79 3.55 19.81
CA HIS A 149 8.80 4.61 19.90
C HIS A 149 8.20 5.98 19.58
N HIS A 150 7.41 6.08 18.51
CA HIS A 150 6.74 7.32 18.13
C HIS A 150 5.75 7.79 19.21
N GLU A 151 4.94 6.87 19.76
CA GLU A 151 4.02 7.18 20.86
C GLU A 151 4.72 7.65 22.14
N ALA A 152 5.94 7.16 22.39
CA ALA A 152 6.74 7.55 23.56
C ALA A 152 7.49 8.88 23.38
N THR A 153 7.82 9.25 22.13
CA THR A 153 8.70 10.41 21.85
C THR A 153 7.97 11.62 21.30
N CYS A 154 6.80 11.43 20.69
CA CYS A 154 6.04 12.51 20.08
C CYS A 154 4.79 12.83 20.91
N THR A 155 4.52 14.12 21.06
CA THR A 155 3.32 14.62 21.72
C THR A 155 2.48 15.41 20.72
N ALA A 156 1.15 15.39 20.88
CA ALA A 156 0.21 16.19 20.11
C ALA A 156 -0.63 17.07 21.02
N VAL A 157 -1.24 18.10 20.46
CA VAL A 157 -2.30 18.83 21.13
C VAL A 157 -3.58 17.99 21.10
N ALA A 158 -4.20 17.81 22.24
CA ALA A 158 -5.50 17.15 22.32
C ALA A 158 -6.61 18.10 21.87
N TRP A 159 -7.47 17.63 20.97
CA TRP A 159 -8.62 18.35 20.46
C TRP A 159 -9.91 17.63 20.88
N PRO A 160 -10.36 17.76 22.13
CA PRO A 160 -11.58 17.11 22.59
C PRO A 160 -12.80 17.66 21.86
N VAL A 161 -13.82 16.82 21.68
CA VAL A 161 -15.14 17.31 21.23
C VAL A 161 -15.74 18.11 22.38
N PRO A 162 -16.17 19.37 22.14
CA PRO A 162 -16.91 20.12 23.16
C PRO A 162 -18.17 19.34 23.58
N GLU A 163 -18.39 19.15 24.88
CA GLU A 163 -19.57 18.45 25.41
C GLU A 163 -20.85 19.27 25.23
N ALA A 164 -20.71 20.60 25.01
CA ALA A 164 -21.84 21.50 24.88
C ALA A 164 -22.43 21.50 23.46
N GLU A 165 -23.75 21.66 23.37
CA GLU A 165 -24.46 22.06 22.14
C GLU A 165 -23.78 23.30 21.55
N GLY A 166 -23.38 23.23 20.27
CA GLY A 166 -22.82 24.39 19.58
C GLY A 166 -21.36 24.24 19.15
N SER A 167 -20.96 23.08 18.65
CA SER A 167 -19.69 22.92 17.95
C SER A 167 -19.85 23.05 16.43
N LEU A 168 -18.79 23.49 15.73
CA LEU A 168 -18.77 23.52 14.25
C LEU A 168 -19.12 22.16 13.64
N ARG A 169 -18.72 21.06 14.29
CA ARG A 169 -19.04 19.70 13.85
C ARG A 169 -20.53 19.40 13.99
N ALA A 170 -21.16 19.77 15.11
CA ALA A 170 -22.60 19.58 15.32
C ALA A 170 -23.44 20.42 14.37
N ASP A 171 -23.00 21.67 14.11
CA ASP A 171 -23.68 22.57 13.17
C ASP A 171 -23.59 22.01 11.74
N LEU A 172 -22.46 21.41 11.35
CA LEU A 172 -22.34 20.71 10.07
C LEU A 172 -23.31 19.54 10.01
N ASP A 173 -23.30 18.65 11.03
CA ASP A 173 -24.14 17.44 11.05
C ASP A 173 -25.64 17.80 10.95
N ALA A 174 -26.07 18.87 11.62
CA ALA A 174 -27.44 19.37 11.53
C ALA A 174 -27.83 19.95 10.14
N ARG A 175 -26.86 20.33 9.33
CA ARG A 175 -27.10 20.91 7.99
C ARG A 175 -27.06 19.89 6.87
N LEU A 176 -26.55 18.70 7.11
CA LEU A 176 -26.49 17.66 6.08
C LEU A 176 -27.90 17.28 5.61
N PRO A 177 -28.15 17.18 4.28
CA PRO A 177 -29.45 16.79 3.73
C PRO A 177 -29.75 15.28 3.87
N TYR A 178 -28.88 14.54 4.54
CA TYR A 178 -28.94 13.10 4.75
C TYR A 178 -28.27 12.72 6.08
N ASP A 179 -28.66 11.59 6.63
CA ASP A 179 -28.02 11.01 7.80
C ASP A 179 -26.68 10.35 7.43
N LEU A 180 -25.72 10.44 8.35
CA LEU A 180 -24.48 9.69 8.23
C LEU A 180 -24.77 8.17 8.32
N THR A 181 -24.08 7.37 7.51
CA THR A 181 -24.14 5.91 7.62
C THR A 181 -23.55 5.43 8.94
N ALA A 182 -23.88 4.19 9.34
CA ALA A 182 -23.34 3.59 10.57
C ALA A 182 -21.79 3.53 10.52
N GLY A 183 -21.22 3.18 9.36
CA GLY A 183 -19.78 3.17 9.14
C GLY A 183 -19.15 4.57 9.26
N GLN A 184 -19.77 5.60 8.71
CA GLN A 184 -19.28 6.98 8.83
C GLN A 184 -19.35 7.50 10.28
N LYS A 185 -20.40 7.15 11.03
CA LYS A 185 -20.50 7.49 12.45
C LYS A 185 -19.40 6.80 13.25
N ARG A 186 -19.27 5.46 13.13
CA ARG A 186 -18.24 4.66 13.80
C ARG A 186 -16.83 5.18 13.54
N VAL A 187 -16.47 5.34 12.27
CA VAL A 187 -15.13 5.82 11.88
C VAL A 187 -14.91 7.26 12.32
N GLY A 188 -15.94 8.10 12.26
CA GLY A 188 -15.91 9.47 12.79
C GLY A 188 -15.62 9.52 14.28
N GLU A 189 -16.18 8.59 15.06
CA GLU A 189 -15.92 8.47 16.51
C GLU A 189 -14.51 7.96 16.80
N GLU A 190 -14.02 6.96 16.04
CA GLU A 190 -12.63 6.47 16.15
C GLU A 190 -11.64 7.62 15.95
N ILE A 191 -11.81 8.42 14.90
CA ILE A 191 -10.96 9.58 14.59
C ILE A 191 -11.08 10.64 15.67
N SER A 192 -12.29 10.91 16.13
CA SER A 192 -12.58 11.90 17.17
C SER A 192 -11.89 11.53 18.50
N ALA A 193 -11.94 10.27 18.88
CA ALA A 193 -11.27 9.75 20.07
C ALA A 193 -9.74 9.89 19.96
N ASP A 194 -9.17 9.58 18.79
CA ASP A 194 -7.74 9.75 18.57
C ASP A 194 -7.31 11.22 18.62
N LEU A 195 -8.10 12.15 18.04
CA LEU A 195 -7.82 13.58 18.10
C LEU A 195 -7.87 14.16 19.52
N ALA A 196 -8.61 13.52 20.42
CA ALA A 196 -8.71 13.93 21.83
C ALA A 196 -7.52 13.46 22.69
N ARG A 197 -6.57 12.71 22.13
CA ARG A 197 -5.39 12.21 22.83
C ARG A 197 -4.21 13.18 22.67
N THR A 198 -3.29 13.12 23.61
CA THR A 198 -1.99 13.83 23.54
C THR A 198 -0.93 13.08 22.71
N VAL A 199 -1.27 11.94 22.16
CA VAL A 199 -0.43 11.15 21.24
C VAL A 199 -0.85 11.45 19.81
N PRO A 200 0.06 11.73 18.87
CA PRO A 200 -0.31 12.03 17.50
C PRO A 200 -1.06 10.88 16.85
N MET A 201 -2.29 11.14 16.40
CA MET A 201 -3.03 10.19 15.58
C MET A 201 -2.27 9.94 14.27
N GLN A 202 -2.13 8.70 13.89
CA GLN A 202 -1.66 8.27 12.58
C GLN A 202 -2.64 7.24 12.03
N ARG A 203 -3.54 7.67 11.14
CA ARG A 203 -4.66 6.83 10.69
C ARG A 203 -4.82 6.84 9.18
N LEU A 204 -5.07 5.64 8.62
CA LEU A 204 -5.46 5.42 7.25
C LEU A 204 -6.98 5.23 7.17
N LEU A 205 -7.66 6.11 6.47
CA LEU A 205 -9.08 6.03 6.14
C LEU A 205 -9.24 5.44 4.74
N GLN A 206 -9.68 4.22 4.67
CA GLN A 206 -9.93 3.50 3.44
C GLN A 206 -11.42 3.44 3.14
N GLY A 207 -11.79 3.57 1.87
CA GLY A 207 -13.16 3.41 1.43
C GLY A 207 -13.27 3.64 -0.07
N ASP A 208 -14.31 3.11 -0.68
CA ASP A 208 -14.55 3.25 -2.12
C ASP A 208 -14.82 4.73 -2.51
N VAL A 209 -14.76 5.03 -3.80
CA VAL A 209 -15.15 6.35 -4.33
C VAL A 209 -16.61 6.62 -3.99
N GLY A 210 -16.88 7.77 -3.37
CA GLY A 210 -18.24 8.13 -2.93
C GLY A 210 -18.67 7.55 -1.58
N SER A 211 -17.82 6.85 -0.83
CA SER A 211 -18.13 6.36 0.54
C SER A 211 -18.21 7.48 1.60
N GLY A 212 -17.89 8.72 1.22
CA GLY A 212 -17.95 9.87 2.12
C GLY A 212 -16.68 10.12 2.93
N LYS A 213 -15.51 9.62 2.52
CA LYS A 213 -14.22 9.89 3.19
C LYS A 213 -13.98 11.38 3.44
N THR A 214 -14.23 12.22 2.43
CA THR A 214 -14.05 13.68 2.54
C THR A 214 -14.95 14.29 3.60
N LEU A 215 -16.17 13.78 3.78
CA LEU A 215 -17.09 14.25 4.82
C LEU A 215 -16.58 13.86 6.22
N VAL A 216 -16.10 12.63 6.38
CA VAL A 216 -15.50 12.17 7.65
C VAL A 216 -14.26 13.00 7.98
N ALA A 217 -13.41 13.28 6.98
CA ALA A 217 -12.24 14.15 7.16
C ALA A 217 -12.64 15.59 7.50
N LEU A 218 -13.67 16.13 6.87
CA LEU A 218 -14.19 17.49 7.17
C LEU A 218 -14.65 17.56 8.64
N ARG A 219 -15.39 16.57 9.13
CA ARG A 219 -15.81 16.52 10.54
C ARG A 219 -14.60 16.51 11.49
N ALA A 220 -13.54 15.77 11.16
CA ALA A 220 -12.30 15.78 11.91
C ALA A 220 -11.59 17.15 11.88
N MET A 221 -11.54 17.80 10.71
CA MET A 221 -10.99 19.14 10.56
C MET A 221 -11.78 20.17 11.36
N LEU A 222 -13.11 20.10 11.36
CA LEU A 222 -13.96 21.00 12.14
C LEU A 222 -13.82 20.80 13.65
N GLN A 223 -13.50 19.60 14.13
CA GLN A 223 -13.19 19.35 15.53
C GLN A 223 -11.93 20.13 15.96
N VAL A 224 -10.87 20.08 15.15
CA VAL A 224 -9.61 20.81 15.41
C VAL A 224 -9.82 22.32 15.31
N VAL A 225 -10.49 22.79 14.24
CA VAL A 225 -10.74 24.22 14.04
C VAL A 225 -11.65 24.78 15.14
N GLY A 226 -12.67 24.02 15.55
CA GLY A 226 -13.54 24.39 16.67
C GLY A 226 -12.81 24.48 18.00
N GLY A 227 -11.71 23.76 18.17
CA GLY A 227 -10.78 23.86 19.30
C GLY A 227 -9.73 24.99 19.18
N GLY A 228 -9.77 25.78 18.12
CA GLY A 228 -8.85 26.88 17.88
C GLY A 228 -7.62 26.52 17.04
N GLY A 229 -7.52 25.30 16.53
CA GLY A 229 -6.42 24.85 15.69
C GLY A 229 -6.58 25.14 14.20
N GLN A 230 -5.55 24.87 13.45
CA GLN A 230 -5.50 24.96 11.99
C GLN A 230 -5.40 23.55 11.39
N THR A 231 -5.96 23.36 10.20
CA THR A 231 -5.92 22.08 9.51
C THR A 231 -5.49 22.23 8.06
N ALA A 232 -4.75 21.24 7.54
CA ALA A 232 -4.32 21.21 6.15
C ALA A 232 -4.88 19.98 5.44
N LEU A 233 -5.46 20.19 4.24
CA LEU A 233 -5.85 19.12 3.32
C LEU A 233 -4.92 19.15 2.11
N LEU A 234 -4.15 18.10 1.94
CA LEU A 234 -3.17 17.93 0.88
C LEU A 234 -3.76 17.06 -0.24
N ALA A 235 -3.81 17.62 -1.44
CA ALA A 235 -4.19 16.92 -2.65
C ALA A 235 -2.98 16.73 -3.58
N PRO A 236 -2.93 15.66 -4.39
CA PRO A 236 -1.78 15.36 -5.25
C PRO A 236 -1.60 16.34 -6.42
N THR A 237 -2.65 17.04 -6.82
CA THR A 237 -2.63 18.01 -7.92
C THR A 237 -3.42 19.27 -7.57
N GLU A 238 -3.12 20.39 -8.25
CA GLU A 238 -3.84 21.65 -8.07
C GLU A 238 -5.32 21.53 -8.45
N VAL A 239 -5.63 20.73 -9.47
CA VAL A 239 -7.01 20.48 -9.91
C VAL A 239 -7.81 19.80 -8.81
N LEU A 240 -7.24 18.76 -8.17
CA LEU A 240 -7.89 18.08 -7.07
C LEU A 240 -7.97 18.97 -5.82
N ALA A 241 -6.97 19.80 -5.55
CA ALA A 241 -7.01 20.77 -4.47
C ALA A 241 -8.16 21.76 -4.67
N ALA A 242 -8.32 22.31 -5.86
CA ALA A 242 -9.43 23.20 -6.20
C ALA A 242 -10.79 22.49 -6.11
N GLN A 243 -10.87 21.24 -6.52
CA GLN A 243 -12.07 20.43 -6.41
C GLN A 243 -12.45 20.17 -4.95
N HIS A 244 -11.49 19.81 -4.10
CA HIS A 244 -11.72 19.66 -2.65
C HIS A 244 -12.16 20.95 -2.02
N HIS A 245 -11.49 22.07 -2.31
CA HIS A 245 -11.86 23.39 -1.81
C HIS A 245 -13.31 23.72 -2.13
N SER A 246 -13.71 23.63 -3.42
CA SER A 246 -15.09 23.90 -3.85
C SER A 246 -16.10 22.95 -3.18
N SER A 247 -15.74 21.68 -3.01
CA SER A 247 -16.61 20.70 -2.34
C SER A 247 -16.79 21.02 -0.85
N LEU A 248 -15.72 21.41 -0.16
CA LEU A 248 -15.79 21.81 1.26
C LEU A 248 -16.62 23.07 1.43
N GLU A 249 -16.43 24.09 0.58
CA GLU A 249 -17.24 25.32 0.60
C GLU A 249 -18.73 25.04 0.34
N ALA A 250 -19.04 24.14 -0.59
CA ALA A 250 -20.41 23.76 -0.90
C ALA A 250 -21.10 23.06 0.29
N VAL A 251 -20.39 22.14 0.95
CA VAL A 251 -20.91 21.40 2.12
C VAL A 251 -21.08 22.32 3.33
N LEU A 252 -20.10 23.18 3.60
CA LEU A 252 -20.14 24.13 4.72
C LEU A 252 -21.13 25.27 4.49
N GLY A 253 -21.31 25.72 3.25
CA GLY A 253 -22.19 26.84 2.91
C GLY A 253 -21.85 28.12 3.70
N PRO A 254 -22.80 28.69 4.47
CA PRO A 254 -22.54 29.87 5.32
C PRO A 254 -21.47 29.68 6.37
N MET A 255 -21.22 28.45 6.82
CA MET A 255 -20.15 28.12 7.78
C MET A 255 -18.72 28.29 7.21
N ALA A 256 -18.55 28.37 5.88
CA ALA A 256 -17.26 28.69 5.26
C ALA A 256 -16.94 30.19 5.19
N ARG A 257 -17.82 31.05 5.71
CA ARG A 257 -17.78 32.50 5.50
C ARG A 257 -17.57 33.31 6.78
N LEU A 258 -16.58 32.92 7.57
CA LEU A 258 -16.24 33.61 8.81
C LEU A 258 -15.97 35.13 8.54
N GLY A 259 -16.68 35.97 9.23
CA GLY A 259 -16.54 37.43 9.13
C GLY A 259 -17.07 38.05 7.83
N MET A 260 -17.82 37.31 7.01
CA MET A 260 -18.43 37.80 5.77
C MET A 260 -19.93 37.97 5.91
N LEU A 261 -20.51 38.86 5.10
CA LEU A 261 -21.97 39.06 5.04
C LEU A 261 -22.64 37.75 4.61
N GLY A 262 -23.65 37.31 5.36
CA GLY A 262 -24.34 36.01 5.14
C GLY A 262 -23.57 34.78 5.66
N GLY A 263 -22.51 34.97 6.40
CA GLY A 263 -21.84 33.89 7.15
C GLY A 263 -22.69 33.44 8.35
N ALA A 264 -22.47 32.19 8.79
CA ALA A 264 -23.06 31.66 10.02
C ALA A 264 -22.39 32.30 11.25
N GLU A 265 -23.07 32.31 12.40
CA GLU A 265 -22.54 32.81 13.68
C GLU A 265 -21.26 32.03 14.07
N ARG A 266 -21.31 30.69 13.95
CA ARG A 266 -20.13 29.82 14.03
C ARG A 266 -19.71 29.44 12.63
N ALA A 267 -18.58 29.97 12.21
CA ALA A 267 -18.03 29.77 10.87
C ALA A 267 -16.53 29.57 10.93
N THR A 268 -15.93 29.11 9.86
CA THR A 268 -14.50 28.98 9.63
C THR A 268 -14.12 29.58 8.29
N ARG A 269 -12.83 29.66 8.00
CA ARG A 269 -12.32 30.02 6.67
C ARG A 269 -11.78 28.78 6.00
N VAL A 270 -12.03 28.66 4.70
CA VAL A 270 -11.43 27.63 3.85
C VAL A 270 -10.56 28.33 2.82
N HIS A 271 -9.28 28.10 2.87
CA HIS A 271 -8.30 28.70 1.97
C HIS A 271 -7.83 27.70 0.92
N LEU A 272 -7.69 28.15 -0.33
CA LEU A 272 -7.00 27.41 -1.39
C LEU A 272 -5.61 28.01 -1.61
N LEU A 273 -4.55 27.21 -1.38
CA LEU A 273 -3.18 27.63 -1.56
C LEU A 273 -2.44 26.64 -2.47
N THR A 274 -2.25 27.03 -3.72
CA THR A 274 -1.57 26.24 -4.77
C THR A 274 -0.49 27.10 -5.44
N GLY A 275 0.27 26.51 -6.37
CA GLY A 275 1.25 27.26 -7.16
C GLY A 275 0.62 28.35 -8.03
N SER A 276 -0.62 28.13 -8.50
CA SER A 276 -1.38 29.06 -9.34
C SER A 276 -2.12 30.16 -8.55
N THR A 277 -2.09 30.15 -7.20
CA THR A 277 -2.76 31.17 -6.38
C THR A 277 -2.14 32.56 -6.64
N PRO A 278 -2.96 33.60 -7.00
CA PRO A 278 -2.47 34.94 -7.27
C PRO A 278 -1.66 35.51 -6.10
N ALA A 279 -0.57 36.24 -6.40
CA ALA A 279 0.41 36.68 -5.39
C ALA A 279 -0.25 37.54 -4.27
N ALA A 280 -1.21 38.41 -4.57
CA ALA A 280 -1.90 39.19 -3.55
C ALA A 280 -2.75 38.32 -2.62
N GLN A 281 -3.51 37.37 -3.17
CA GLN A 281 -4.30 36.42 -2.40
C GLN A 281 -3.39 35.46 -1.57
N ARG A 282 -2.31 34.97 -2.18
CA ARG A 282 -1.31 34.16 -1.49
C ARG A 282 -0.75 34.87 -0.26
N ARG A 283 -0.35 36.13 -0.42
CA ARG A 283 0.19 36.94 0.70
C ARG A 283 -0.82 37.09 1.83
N ARG A 284 -2.09 37.39 1.49
CA ARG A 284 -3.16 37.48 2.47
C ARG A 284 -3.36 36.18 3.22
N ILE A 285 -3.50 35.05 2.51
CA ILE A 285 -3.67 33.72 3.13
C ILE A 285 -2.50 33.40 4.04
N LEU A 286 -1.25 33.62 3.60
CA LEU A 286 -0.06 33.36 4.41
C LEU A 286 -0.04 34.22 5.68
N THR A 287 -0.48 35.48 5.61
CA THR A 287 -0.57 36.37 6.78
C THR A 287 -1.63 35.88 7.77
N GLU A 288 -2.80 35.48 7.30
CA GLU A 288 -3.88 34.94 8.14
C GLU A 288 -3.47 33.62 8.80
N LEU A 289 -2.82 32.73 8.06
CA LEU A 289 -2.29 31.45 8.61
C LEU A 289 -1.19 31.69 9.64
N ALA A 290 -0.24 32.57 9.36
CA ALA A 290 0.85 32.89 10.28
C ALA A 290 0.38 33.60 11.56
N ALA A 291 -0.77 34.28 11.51
CA ALA A 291 -1.41 34.87 12.69
C ALA A 291 -2.05 33.80 13.61
N GLY A 292 -2.12 32.54 13.16
CA GLY A 292 -2.67 31.45 13.95
C GLY A 292 -4.21 31.41 13.97
N GLU A 293 -4.88 32.15 13.06
CA GLU A 293 -6.34 32.10 12.97
C GLU A 293 -6.84 30.70 12.62
N PRO A 294 -7.84 30.14 13.35
CA PRO A 294 -8.39 28.82 13.07
C PRO A 294 -8.96 28.77 11.64
N ALA A 295 -8.45 27.84 10.84
CA ALA A 295 -8.84 27.74 9.44
C ALA A 295 -8.56 26.33 8.87
N ILE A 296 -9.22 26.05 7.74
CA ILE A 296 -8.92 24.90 6.89
C ILE A 296 -8.13 25.43 5.68
N VAL A 297 -6.95 24.91 5.43
CA VAL A 297 -6.18 25.21 4.21
C VAL A 297 -6.12 23.98 3.31
N VAL A 298 -6.52 24.15 2.06
CA VAL A 298 -6.47 23.11 1.01
C VAL A 298 -5.37 23.47 0.03
N GLY A 299 -4.53 22.51 -0.33
CA GLY A 299 -3.49 22.76 -1.33
C GLY A 299 -2.75 21.51 -1.75
N THR A 300 -1.62 21.70 -2.41
CA THR A 300 -0.73 20.65 -2.83
C THR A 300 0.47 20.54 -1.88
N HIS A 301 1.46 19.73 -2.23
CA HIS A 301 2.75 19.67 -1.51
C HIS A 301 3.42 21.07 -1.33
N ALA A 302 3.00 22.09 -2.06
CA ALA A 302 3.46 23.46 -1.85
C ALA A 302 3.12 24.02 -0.46
N LEU A 303 2.10 23.46 0.24
CA LEU A 303 1.83 23.74 1.65
C LEU A 303 2.95 23.33 2.59
N LEU A 304 3.81 22.41 2.15
CA LEU A 304 4.95 21.88 2.90
C LEU A 304 6.24 22.67 2.69
N SER A 305 6.18 23.78 1.91
CA SER A 305 7.34 24.63 1.68
C SER A 305 7.66 25.48 2.91
N ASP A 306 8.95 25.82 3.14
CA ASP A 306 9.41 26.64 4.26
C ASP A 306 8.78 28.03 4.32
N THR A 307 8.21 28.49 3.21
CA THR A 307 7.53 29.77 3.11
C THR A 307 6.11 29.77 3.68
N VAL A 308 5.54 28.62 3.98
CA VAL A 308 4.20 28.47 4.55
C VAL A 308 4.33 28.13 6.03
N GLN A 309 3.93 29.06 6.88
CA GLN A 309 3.92 28.88 8.33
C GLN A 309 2.50 28.68 8.80
N ILE A 310 2.25 27.57 9.48
CA ILE A 310 0.95 27.19 10.06
C ILE A 310 1.22 26.84 11.55
N PRO A 311 1.34 27.86 12.42
CA PRO A 311 1.84 27.67 13.78
C PRO A 311 0.92 26.81 14.67
N PHE A 312 -0.39 26.75 14.37
CA PHE A 312 -1.36 25.98 15.14
C PHE A 312 -1.89 24.77 14.35
N LEU A 313 -1.03 24.16 13.49
CA LEU A 313 -1.41 23.01 12.70
C LEU A 313 -1.67 21.79 13.61
N GLY A 314 -2.95 21.46 13.80
CA GLY A 314 -3.39 20.34 14.63
C GLY A 314 -3.68 19.06 13.85
N LEU A 315 -4.11 19.17 12.58
CA LEU A 315 -4.42 18.01 11.74
C LEU A 315 -3.98 18.21 10.30
N VAL A 316 -3.30 17.21 9.76
CA VAL A 316 -3.02 17.09 8.34
C VAL A 316 -3.83 15.95 7.75
N VAL A 317 -4.59 16.25 6.71
CA VAL A 317 -5.33 15.27 5.90
C VAL A 317 -4.61 15.12 4.56
N VAL A 318 -4.28 13.90 4.16
CA VAL A 318 -3.62 13.59 2.87
C VAL A 318 -4.56 12.74 2.03
N ASP A 319 -4.92 13.23 0.85
CA ASP A 319 -5.72 12.47 -0.11
C ASP A 319 -4.83 11.75 -1.13
N GLU A 320 -5.22 10.50 -1.51
CA GLU A 320 -4.54 9.68 -2.51
C GLU A 320 -3.03 9.49 -2.27
N GLN A 321 -2.69 8.88 -1.14
CA GLN A 321 -1.33 8.75 -0.59
C GLN A 321 -0.29 8.08 -1.52
N HIS A 322 -0.67 7.29 -2.52
CA HIS A 322 0.31 6.59 -3.38
C HIS A 322 1.26 7.52 -4.14
N ARG A 323 1.00 8.84 -4.12
CA ARG A 323 1.91 9.87 -4.64
C ARG A 323 2.73 10.60 -3.56
N PHE A 324 2.49 10.28 -2.26
CA PHE A 324 3.25 10.85 -1.13
C PHE A 324 4.21 9.81 -0.55
N GLY A 325 5.51 10.02 -0.72
CA GLY A 325 6.55 9.15 -0.15
C GLY A 325 6.67 9.27 1.38
N VAL A 326 7.37 8.31 1.99
CA VAL A 326 7.66 8.29 3.44
C VAL A 326 8.39 9.57 3.88
N ALA A 327 9.35 10.05 3.09
CA ALA A 327 10.11 11.27 3.38
C ALA A 327 9.24 12.54 3.45
N GLN A 328 8.17 12.62 2.66
CA GLN A 328 7.24 13.75 2.68
C GLN A 328 6.33 13.73 3.91
N ARG A 329 5.98 12.54 4.41
CA ARG A 329 5.25 12.38 5.68
C ARG A 329 6.12 12.78 6.88
N ASP A 330 7.38 12.40 6.86
CA ASP A 330 8.33 12.76 7.91
C ASP A 330 8.58 14.28 7.91
N ALA A 331 8.70 14.92 6.75
CA ALA A 331 8.79 16.37 6.64
C ALA A 331 7.55 17.12 7.19
N LEU A 332 6.34 16.53 7.06
CA LEU A 332 5.10 17.05 7.68
C LEU A 332 5.16 16.98 9.21
N ARG A 333 5.75 15.91 9.75
CA ARG A 333 5.92 15.71 11.19
C ARG A 333 6.90 16.74 11.78
N GLU A 334 7.96 17.06 11.06
CA GLU A 334 9.03 17.96 11.52
C GLU A 334 8.65 19.43 11.42
N ARG A 335 7.79 19.81 10.45
CA ARG A 335 7.50 21.21 10.12
C ARG A 335 6.23 21.81 10.74
N GLY A 336 5.31 20.96 11.20
CA GLY A 336 3.97 21.38 11.62
C GLY A 336 3.78 21.47 13.14
N GLY A 337 4.87 21.51 13.90
CA GLY A 337 4.76 21.47 15.35
C GLY A 337 4.31 22.79 15.96
N LEU A 338 3.21 22.75 16.72
CA LEU A 338 2.85 23.81 17.63
C LEU A 338 3.88 23.83 18.76
N THR A 339 4.71 24.86 18.82
CA THR A 339 5.62 25.02 19.95
C THR A 339 4.87 25.73 21.07
N ASP A 340 4.69 25.06 22.19
CA ASP A 340 4.15 25.67 23.39
C ASP A 340 5.11 26.74 23.88
N PRO A 341 4.73 28.03 23.89
CA PRO A 341 5.62 29.10 24.32
C PRO A 341 5.99 29.02 25.80
N ALA A 342 5.22 28.32 26.62
CA ALA A 342 5.48 28.20 28.06
C ALA A 342 6.49 27.07 28.36
N THR A 343 6.43 25.97 27.60
CA THR A 343 7.27 24.79 27.84
C THR A 343 8.39 24.62 26.81
N GLY A 344 8.32 25.31 25.67
CA GLY A 344 9.21 25.12 24.52
C GLY A 344 9.01 23.76 23.81
N GLN A 345 7.99 22.99 24.19
CA GLN A 345 7.72 21.68 23.63
C GLN A 345 7.02 21.82 22.25
N THR A 346 7.54 21.13 21.25
CA THR A 346 6.95 21.11 19.93
C THR A 346 5.98 19.91 19.81
N HIS A 347 4.72 20.19 19.48
CA HIS A 347 3.68 19.19 19.30
C HIS A 347 3.58 18.78 17.84
N THR A 348 3.56 17.48 17.58
CA THR A 348 3.36 16.91 16.24
C THR A 348 1.87 16.97 15.85
N PRO A 349 1.50 17.41 14.64
CA PRO A 349 0.11 17.38 14.21
C PRO A 349 -0.40 15.94 14.03
N HIS A 350 -1.69 15.74 14.23
CA HIS A 350 -2.36 14.50 13.86
C HIS A 350 -2.34 14.29 12.34
N LEU A 351 -2.28 13.05 11.89
CA LEU A 351 -2.25 12.68 10.48
C LEU A 351 -3.40 11.74 10.13
N LEU A 352 -4.22 12.15 9.16
CA LEU A 352 -5.25 11.33 8.54
C LEU A 352 -4.94 11.16 7.06
N VAL A 353 -4.74 9.93 6.64
CA VAL A 353 -4.48 9.58 5.25
C VAL A 353 -5.72 8.96 4.64
N MET A 354 -6.14 9.41 3.47
CA MET A 354 -7.28 8.86 2.74
C MET A 354 -6.83 8.12 1.49
N THR A 355 -7.50 7.01 1.17
CA THR A 355 -7.32 6.31 -0.10
C THR A 355 -8.63 5.74 -0.63
N ALA A 356 -8.84 5.86 -1.94
CA ALA A 356 -9.98 5.26 -2.64
C ALA A 356 -9.66 3.84 -3.14
N THR A 357 -8.39 3.48 -3.26
CA THR A 357 -8.01 2.13 -3.67
C THR A 357 -8.16 1.16 -2.50
N PRO A 358 -8.94 0.06 -2.65
CA PRO A 358 -8.95 -0.98 -1.65
C PRO A 358 -7.57 -1.63 -1.60
N ILE A 359 -6.77 -1.24 -0.62
CA ILE A 359 -5.48 -1.88 -0.37
C ILE A 359 -5.78 -3.13 0.46
N PRO A 360 -5.44 -4.34 -0.02
CA PRO A 360 -5.59 -5.55 0.77
C PRO A 360 -4.95 -5.34 2.15
N ARG A 361 -5.64 -5.75 3.21
CA ARG A 361 -5.20 -5.52 4.60
C ARG A 361 -3.75 -5.94 4.82
N THR A 362 -3.32 -7.02 4.17
CA THR A 362 -1.94 -7.50 4.22
C THR A 362 -0.94 -6.52 3.62
N ILE A 363 -1.27 -5.86 2.50
CA ILE A 363 -0.43 -4.83 1.88
C ILE A 363 -0.49 -3.53 2.70
N ALA A 364 -1.67 -3.16 3.19
CA ALA A 364 -1.80 -2.01 4.09
C ALA A 364 -0.92 -2.17 5.34
N MET A 365 -0.88 -3.37 5.92
CA MET A 365 -0.04 -3.68 7.07
C MET A 365 1.47 -3.72 6.76
N THR A 366 1.88 -3.95 5.51
CA THR A 366 3.30 -3.95 5.13
C THR A 366 3.81 -2.57 4.71
N VAL A 367 2.99 -1.82 3.98
CA VAL A 367 3.37 -0.48 3.45
C VAL A 367 3.01 0.64 4.42
N PHE A 368 1.95 0.46 5.21
CA PHE A 368 1.37 1.45 6.11
C PHE A 368 1.19 0.91 7.54
N GLY A 369 1.98 -0.07 7.94
CA GLY A 369 1.81 -0.79 9.20
C GLY A 369 2.05 0.06 10.45
N ASP A 370 2.54 1.28 10.29
CA ASP A 370 2.62 2.31 11.32
C ASP A 370 1.30 3.09 11.49
N LEU A 371 0.33 2.96 10.55
CA LEU A 371 -0.95 3.65 10.62
C LEU A 371 -2.06 2.74 11.18
N ALA A 372 -2.88 3.26 12.07
CA ALA A 372 -4.16 2.65 12.42
C ALA A 372 -5.09 2.70 11.19
N THR A 373 -5.89 1.66 10.96
CA THR A 373 -6.72 1.59 9.74
C THR A 373 -8.20 1.60 10.10
N SER A 374 -8.95 2.50 9.47
CA SER A 374 -10.41 2.54 9.48
C SER A 374 -10.96 2.35 8.07
N VAL A 375 -12.00 1.54 7.93
CA VAL A 375 -12.58 1.19 6.64
C VAL A 375 -14.04 1.64 6.59
N LEU A 376 -14.40 2.36 5.52
CA LEU A 376 -15.76 2.66 5.12
C LEU A 376 -16.18 1.65 4.04
N ASP A 377 -16.85 0.62 4.45
CA ASP A 377 -17.32 -0.51 3.62
C ASP A 377 -18.76 -0.35 3.14
N GLU A 378 -19.48 0.64 3.67
CA GLU A 378 -20.84 0.95 3.27
C GLU A 378 -20.87 1.95 2.11
N LEU A 379 -21.75 1.69 1.15
CA LEU A 379 -22.08 2.64 0.10
C LEU A 379 -23.28 3.49 0.52
N PRO A 380 -23.28 4.80 0.24
CA PRO A 380 -24.44 5.65 0.51
C PRO A 380 -25.72 5.09 -0.13
N ALA A 381 -26.86 5.26 0.55
CA ALA A 381 -28.16 4.85 0.06
C ALA A 381 -28.43 5.43 -1.35
N GLY A 382 -28.89 4.58 -2.27
CA GLY A 382 -29.21 4.97 -3.65
C GLY A 382 -28.18 4.58 -4.72
N ARG A 383 -27.02 4.04 -4.33
CA ARG A 383 -26.06 3.49 -5.30
C ARG A 383 -26.40 2.04 -5.62
N SER A 384 -26.82 1.76 -6.86
CA SER A 384 -27.05 0.40 -7.35
C SER A 384 -25.74 -0.36 -7.48
N ALA A 385 -25.76 -1.66 -7.20
CA ALA A 385 -24.63 -2.53 -7.46
C ALA A 385 -24.24 -2.46 -8.94
N VAL A 386 -22.95 -2.30 -9.22
CA VAL A 386 -22.45 -2.26 -10.60
C VAL A 386 -22.27 -3.71 -11.08
N PRO A 387 -23.08 -4.19 -12.06
CA PRO A 387 -22.93 -5.54 -12.59
C PRO A 387 -21.61 -5.64 -13.35
N THR A 388 -20.77 -6.59 -12.95
CA THR A 388 -19.50 -6.87 -13.61
C THR A 388 -19.60 -8.18 -14.38
N HIS A 389 -19.21 -8.17 -15.64
CA HIS A 389 -19.25 -9.33 -16.52
C HIS A 389 -17.85 -9.66 -17.05
N LEU A 390 -17.41 -10.89 -16.84
CA LEU A 390 -16.18 -11.40 -17.44
C LEU A 390 -16.51 -11.97 -18.83
N VAL A 391 -15.92 -11.39 -19.87
CA VAL A 391 -16.15 -11.81 -21.25
C VAL A 391 -14.85 -12.37 -21.84
N PRO A 392 -14.76 -13.71 -22.07
CA PRO A 392 -13.63 -14.31 -22.74
C PRO A 392 -13.52 -13.86 -24.19
N TRP A 393 -12.34 -13.44 -24.63
CA TRP A 393 -12.09 -13.04 -26.03
C TRP A 393 -12.39 -14.14 -27.06
N SER A 394 -12.36 -15.40 -26.66
CA SER A 394 -12.72 -16.55 -27.51
C SER A 394 -14.20 -16.63 -27.87
N ARG A 395 -15.07 -15.88 -27.16
CA ARG A 395 -16.53 -15.83 -27.43
C ARG A 395 -16.89 -14.58 -28.21
N THR A 396 -16.71 -14.62 -29.53
CA THR A 396 -16.91 -13.49 -30.45
C THR A 396 -18.28 -12.82 -30.30
N SER A 397 -19.35 -13.59 -30.13
CA SER A 397 -20.73 -13.05 -29.94
C SER A 397 -20.87 -12.25 -28.65
N TRP A 398 -20.14 -12.61 -27.59
CA TRP A 398 -20.16 -11.88 -26.33
C TRP A 398 -19.33 -10.59 -26.43
N VAL A 399 -18.21 -10.62 -27.16
CA VAL A 399 -17.39 -9.44 -27.45
C VAL A 399 -18.20 -8.42 -28.27
N GLU A 400 -18.93 -8.86 -29.30
CA GLU A 400 -19.86 -8.00 -30.05
C GLU A 400 -20.95 -7.42 -29.15
N GLY A 401 -21.42 -8.21 -28.16
CA GLY A 401 -22.38 -7.78 -27.15
C GLY A 401 -21.90 -6.61 -26.31
N ILE A 402 -20.57 -6.56 -25.98
CA ILE A 402 -19.97 -5.43 -25.27
C ILE A 402 -20.15 -4.15 -26.07
N TRP A 403 -19.80 -4.17 -27.35
CA TRP A 403 -19.86 -2.97 -28.20
C TRP A 403 -21.29 -2.50 -28.46
N ARG A 404 -22.24 -3.42 -28.61
CA ARG A 404 -23.67 -3.07 -28.70
C ARG A 404 -24.17 -2.40 -27.43
N ARG A 405 -23.82 -2.94 -26.26
CA ARG A 405 -24.19 -2.34 -24.98
C ARG A 405 -23.55 -0.96 -24.79
N ALA A 406 -22.26 -0.81 -25.17
CA ALA A 406 -21.58 0.46 -25.16
C ALA A 406 -22.27 1.51 -26.05
N ALA A 407 -22.68 1.13 -27.26
CA ALA A 407 -23.42 2.01 -28.16
C ALA A 407 -24.80 2.41 -27.59
N THR A 408 -25.50 1.49 -26.93
CA THR A 408 -26.79 1.78 -26.26
C THR A 408 -26.61 2.78 -25.12
N GLU A 409 -25.57 2.59 -24.30
CA GLU A 409 -25.25 3.48 -23.18
C GLU A 409 -24.94 4.89 -23.66
N VAL A 410 -24.14 5.04 -24.73
CA VAL A 410 -23.84 6.35 -25.33
C VAL A 410 -25.10 6.98 -25.92
N ALA A 411 -25.96 6.20 -26.56
CA ALA A 411 -27.22 6.70 -27.14
C ALA A 411 -28.20 7.21 -26.06
N SER A 412 -28.14 6.67 -24.83
CA SER A 412 -28.91 7.12 -23.67
C SER A 412 -28.29 8.31 -22.93
N GLY A 413 -27.18 8.87 -23.44
CA GLY A 413 -26.46 10.00 -22.83
C GLY A 413 -25.40 9.61 -21.80
N GLY A 414 -25.17 8.30 -21.62
CA GLY A 414 -24.11 7.75 -20.77
C GLY A 414 -22.71 7.93 -21.38
N ARG A 415 -21.69 7.60 -20.58
CA ARG A 415 -20.27 7.63 -21.02
C ARG A 415 -19.69 6.24 -20.90
N VAL A 416 -18.89 5.85 -21.88
CA VAL A 416 -18.20 4.55 -21.92
C VAL A 416 -16.69 4.78 -21.94
N TYR A 417 -15.97 4.11 -21.07
CA TYR A 417 -14.51 4.12 -21.04
C TYR A 417 -13.99 2.74 -21.46
N VAL A 418 -13.11 2.73 -22.45
CA VAL A 418 -12.39 1.52 -22.89
C VAL A 418 -10.95 1.63 -22.42
N VAL A 419 -10.56 0.79 -21.47
CA VAL A 419 -9.20 0.76 -20.93
C VAL A 419 -8.43 -0.37 -21.61
N CYS A 420 -7.39 -0.01 -22.38
CA CYS A 420 -6.49 -0.94 -23.02
C CYS A 420 -5.12 -0.90 -22.34
N PRO A 421 -4.47 -2.05 -22.08
CA PRO A 421 -3.08 -2.04 -21.66
C PRO A 421 -2.19 -1.47 -22.75
N ARG A 422 -1.19 -0.68 -22.37
CA ARG A 422 -0.18 -0.22 -23.32
C ARG A 422 0.64 -1.42 -23.79
N ILE A 423 0.68 -1.65 -25.06
CA ILE A 423 1.63 -2.60 -25.66
C ILE A 423 2.98 -1.89 -25.69
N GLU A 424 3.83 -2.16 -24.71
CA GLU A 424 5.24 -1.79 -24.84
C GLU A 424 5.85 -2.77 -25.84
N VAL A 425 6.11 -2.27 -27.03
CA VAL A 425 7.01 -2.95 -27.97
C VAL A 425 8.40 -2.70 -27.40
N ASP A 426 8.93 -3.65 -26.64
CA ASP A 426 10.36 -3.70 -26.27
C ASP A 426 11.17 -4.06 -27.54
N ASP A 427 11.29 -3.11 -28.46
CA ASP A 427 12.20 -3.15 -29.60
C ASP A 427 13.16 -1.95 -29.56
N GLU A 428 13.89 -1.79 -28.47
CA GLU A 428 15.17 -1.12 -28.49
C GLU A 428 16.22 -2.07 -27.88
N PRO A 429 17.21 -2.53 -28.68
CA PRO A 429 18.37 -3.19 -28.13
C PRO A 429 19.08 -2.17 -27.22
N ARG A 430 19.18 -2.49 -25.91
CA ARG A 430 20.04 -1.75 -24.99
C ARG A 430 21.43 -1.67 -25.64
N GLN A 431 21.77 -0.49 -26.14
CA GLN A 431 23.16 -0.15 -26.43
C GLN A 431 23.91 -0.17 -25.12
N GLU A 432 24.71 -1.21 -24.90
CA GLU A 432 25.78 -1.20 -23.93
C GLU A 432 26.66 0.01 -24.23
N GLN A 433 26.54 1.05 -23.43
CA GLN A 433 27.55 2.08 -23.38
C GLN A 433 28.79 1.44 -22.77
N ALA A 434 29.72 1.07 -23.67
CA ALA A 434 31.09 0.82 -23.32
C ALA A 434 31.71 2.16 -22.88
N GLU A 435 31.76 2.41 -21.59
CA GLU A 435 32.68 3.40 -21.04
C GLU A 435 34.06 2.74 -20.95
N GLY A 436 34.89 3.07 -21.90
CA GLY A 436 36.32 2.90 -21.85
C GLY A 436 36.98 4.06 -21.13
N THR A 437 37.99 3.71 -20.38
CA THR A 437 39.06 4.39 -19.63
C THR A 437 38.82 4.56 -18.17
#